data_efbc6eb277bef7add70c2ce89099c49d
#
_entry.id   efbc6eb277bef7add70c2ce89099c49d
#
_cell.length_a   1.000
_cell.length_b   1.000
_cell.length_c   1.000
_cell.angle_alpha   90.00
_cell.angle_beta   90.00
_cell.angle_gamma   90.00
#
_symmetry.space_group_name_H-M   'P 1'
#
loop_
_entity.id
_entity.type
_entity.pdbx_description
1 polymer ?
#
loop_
_entity_poly.entity_id
_entity_poly.type
_entity_poly.pdbx_seq_one_letter_code
_entity_poly.pdbx_strand_id
1 'polypeptide(L)' 'MNIKVIVEPGEDGYFVAHVPALKSCWSQGKTKEEALENIREAIDLYLEPEPTELAEDQEIVELTV' A
#
# COMPACT_ATOMS: atom_id res chain seq x y z
N MET A 1 0.19 15.17 -4.73
CA MET A 1 -0.85 14.76 -3.74
C MET A 1 -0.18 14.32 -2.47
N ASN A 2 -0.58 14.88 -1.36
CA ASN A 2 0.01 14.52 -0.06
C ASN A 2 -0.80 13.40 0.60
N ILE A 3 -0.11 12.32 0.92
CA ILE A 3 -0.73 11.18 1.59
C ILE A 3 -0.19 11.14 3.02
N LYS A 4 -1.09 11.07 3.99
CA LYS A 4 -0.72 10.91 5.38
C LYS A 4 -0.38 9.47 5.67
N VAL A 5 0.77 9.27 6.30
CA VAL A 5 1.24 7.95 6.72
C VAL A 5 1.42 7.97 8.24
N ILE A 6 0.86 6.99 8.91
CA ILE A 6 1.05 6.82 10.35
C ILE A 6 2.13 5.77 10.56
N VAL A 7 3.16 6.14 11.33
CA VAL A 7 4.25 5.23 11.69
C VAL A 7 4.21 5.04 13.20
N GLU A 8 4.21 3.79 13.62
CA GLU A 8 4.17 3.43 15.04
C GLU A 8 5.10 2.26 15.35
N PRO A 9 5.57 2.15 16.60
CA PRO A 9 6.34 0.98 17.00
C PRO A 9 5.45 -0.26 16.97
N GLY A 10 5.93 -1.30 16.30
CA GLY A 10 5.29 -2.60 16.30
C GLY A 10 5.92 -3.54 17.32
N GLU A 11 5.60 -4.81 17.22
CA GLU A 11 6.21 -5.83 18.06
C GLU A 11 7.62 -6.18 17.58
N ASP A 12 8.45 -6.69 18.48
CA ASP A 12 9.81 -7.17 18.19
C ASP A 12 10.77 -6.14 17.60
N GLY A 13 10.58 -4.86 17.93
CA GLY A 13 11.48 -3.80 17.47
C GLY A 13 11.25 -3.34 16.05
N TYR A 14 10.19 -3.80 15.40
CA TYR A 14 9.80 -3.33 14.08
C TYR A 14 8.95 -2.06 14.19
N PHE A 15 8.95 -1.28 13.12
CA PHE A 15 8.03 -0.17 12.95
C PHE A 15 7.00 -0.53 11.90
N VAL A 16 5.77 -0.12 12.14
CA VAL A 16 4.65 -0.35 11.22
C VAL A 16 4.22 0.98 10.67
N ALA A 17 4.07 1.05 9.35
CA ALA A 17 3.54 2.21 8.66
C ALA A 17 2.22 1.83 7.99
N HIS A 18 1.24 2.72 8.04
CA HIS A 18 -0.01 2.50 7.32
C HIS A 18 -0.60 3.81 6.82
N VAL A 19 -1.44 3.70 5.82
CA VAL A 19 -2.10 4.84 5.21
C VAL A 19 -3.58 4.78 5.57
N PRO A 20 -4.07 5.69 6.43
CA PRO A 20 -5.47 5.67 6.84
C PRO A 20 -6.47 5.81 5.70
N ALA A 21 -6.08 6.56 4.65
CA ALA A 21 -6.94 6.80 3.51
C ALA A 21 -7.04 5.61 2.55
N LEU A 22 -6.09 4.67 2.62
CA LEU A 22 -6.04 3.51 1.73
C LEU A 22 -6.28 2.24 2.54
N LYS A 23 -7.35 1.57 2.23
CA LYS A 23 -7.75 0.35 2.93
C LYS A 23 -6.71 -0.75 2.71
N SER A 24 -6.28 -1.39 3.79
CA SER A 24 -5.30 -2.48 3.77
C SER A 24 -3.92 -2.10 3.25
N CYS A 25 -3.59 -0.81 3.19
CA CYS A 25 -2.26 -0.37 2.78
C CYS A 25 -1.39 -0.17 4.02
N TRP A 26 -0.50 -1.12 4.27
CA TRP A 26 0.42 -1.07 5.40
C TRP A 26 1.74 -1.75 5.04
N SER A 27 2.77 -1.42 5.80
CA SER A 27 4.07 -2.04 5.65
C SER A 27 4.82 -1.99 6.97
N GLN A 28 5.96 -2.65 7.04
CA GLN A 28 6.79 -2.65 8.24
C GLN A 28 8.28 -2.60 7.86
N GLY A 29 9.09 -2.22 8.81
CA GLY A 29 10.53 -2.17 8.65
C GLY A 29 11.24 -2.18 10.00
N LYS A 30 12.53 -2.43 9.99
CA LYS A 30 13.34 -2.44 11.22
C LYS A 30 13.61 -1.04 11.75
N THR A 31 13.49 -0.03 10.89
CA THR A 31 13.63 1.37 11.24
C THR A 31 12.45 2.14 10.69
N LYS A 32 12.27 3.38 11.16
CA LYS A 32 11.24 4.27 10.62
C LYS A 32 11.47 4.52 9.13
N GLU A 33 12.72 4.75 8.75
CA GLU A 33 13.09 5.00 7.36
C GLU A 33 12.76 3.81 6.48
N GLU A 34 13.05 2.60 6.94
CA GLU A 34 12.74 1.38 6.20
C GLU A 34 11.24 1.19 6.07
N ALA A 35 10.48 1.41 7.15
CA ALA A 35 9.03 1.33 7.11
C ALA A 35 8.44 2.34 6.13
N LEU A 36 8.98 3.56 6.08
CA LEU A 36 8.53 4.60 5.15
C LEU A 36 8.86 4.25 3.70
N GLU A 37 10.04 3.71 3.43
CA GLU A 37 10.39 3.23 2.09
C GLU A 37 9.46 2.13 1.63
N ASN A 38 9.19 1.17 2.52
CA ASN A 38 8.33 0.04 2.21
C ASN A 38 6.87 0.48 1.99
N ILE A 39 6.37 1.42 2.80
CA ILE A 39 5.00 1.91 2.60
C ILE A 39 4.89 2.71 1.30
N ARG A 40 5.93 3.42 0.90
CA ARG A 40 5.94 4.14 -0.36
C ARG A 40 5.79 3.19 -1.54
N GLU A 41 6.51 2.06 -1.52
CA GLU A 41 6.34 1.03 -2.53
C GLU A 41 4.94 0.44 -2.52
N ALA A 42 4.40 0.20 -1.32
CA ALA A 42 3.04 -0.32 -1.18
C ALA A 42 2.00 0.65 -1.75
N ILE A 43 2.18 1.96 -1.54
CA ILE A 43 1.31 2.99 -2.10
C ILE A 43 1.40 2.99 -3.63
N ASP A 44 2.60 2.94 -4.16
CA ASP A 44 2.82 2.91 -5.61
C ASP A 44 2.12 1.71 -6.25
N LEU A 45 2.27 0.54 -5.66
CA LEU A 45 1.60 -0.67 -6.12
C LEU A 45 0.07 -0.60 -5.97
N TYR A 46 -0.40 0.06 -4.93
CA TYR A 46 -1.83 0.25 -4.69
C TYR A 46 -2.47 1.16 -5.73
N LEU A 47 -1.76 2.21 -6.13
CA LEU A 47 -2.27 3.22 -7.06
C LEU A 47 -2.04 2.85 -8.53
N GLU A 48 -1.07 1.99 -8.82
CA GLU A 48 -0.84 1.51 -10.17
C GLU A 48 -1.95 0.55 -10.60
N PRO A 49 -2.50 0.73 -11.81
CA PRO A 49 -3.39 -0.29 -12.34
C PRO A 49 -2.58 -1.58 -12.53
N GLU A 50 -2.95 -2.62 -11.82
CA GLU A 50 -2.31 -3.91 -11.97
C GLU A 50 -2.33 -4.35 -13.43
N PRO A 51 -1.21 -4.84 -13.98
CA PRO A 51 -1.27 -5.57 -15.23
C PRO A 51 -2.03 -6.86 -14.93
N THR A 52 -3.32 -6.81 -15.11
CA THR A 52 -4.17 -7.97 -14.91
C THR A 52 -4.01 -8.91 -16.10
N GLU A 53 -3.41 -10.07 -15.85
CA GLU A 53 -3.57 -11.16 -16.77
C GLU A 53 -5.01 -11.66 -16.64
N LEU A 54 -5.83 -11.28 -17.61
CA LEU A 54 -7.21 -11.74 -17.64
C LEU A 54 -7.27 -13.13 -18.23
N ALA A 55 -8.06 -14.00 -17.61
CA ALA A 55 -8.46 -15.24 -18.26
C ALA A 55 -9.34 -14.90 -19.46
N GLU A 56 -9.44 -15.80 -20.44
CA GLU A 56 -10.15 -15.54 -21.71
C GLU A 56 -11.61 -15.11 -21.53
N ASP A 57 -12.23 -15.53 -20.44
CA ASP A 57 -13.64 -15.25 -20.15
C ASP A 57 -13.82 -14.10 -19.15
N GLN A 58 -12.76 -13.41 -18.77
CA GLN A 58 -12.82 -12.29 -17.85
C GLN A 58 -12.80 -10.96 -18.58
N GLU A 59 -13.53 -10.00 -18.05
CA GLU A 59 -13.58 -8.64 -18.58
C GLU A 59 -13.30 -7.64 -17.47
N ILE A 60 -12.60 -6.55 -17.81
CA ILE A 60 -12.47 -5.41 -16.91
C ILE A 60 -13.57 -4.43 -17.25
N VAL A 61 -14.43 -4.13 -16.30
CA VAL A 61 -15.49 -3.14 -16.46
C VAL A 61 -15.28 -2.05 -15.42
N GLU A 62 -15.08 -0.82 -15.90
CA GLU A 62 -15.03 0.34 -15.01
C GLU A 62 -16.44 0.91 -14.87
N LEU A 63 -16.90 1.00 -13.62
CA LEU A 63 -18.18 1.60 -13.31
C LEU A 63 -17.97 2.93 -12.63
N THR A 64 -18.60 3.96 -13.16
CA THR A 64 -18.63 5.26 -12.51
C THR A 64 -19.83 5.32 -11.58
N VAL A 65 -19.54 5.50 -10.30
CA VAL A 65 -20.59 5.60 -9.28
C VAL A 65 -20.66 6.98 -8.66
#